data_a2b3077b1cfa621de0d6e5d51abcba48
#
_entry.id   a2b3077b1cfa621de0d6e5d51abcba48
#
_cell.length_a   1.000
_cell.length_b   1.000
_cell.length_c   1.000
_cell.angle_alpha   90.00
_cell.angle_beta   90.00
_cell.angle_gamma   90.00
#
_symmetry.space_group_name_H-M   'P 1'
#
loop_
_entity.id
_entity.type
_entity.pdbx_description
1 polymer ?
#
loop_
_entity_poly.entity_id
_entity_poly.type
_entity_poly.pdbx_seq_one_letter_code
_entity_poly.pdbx_strand_id
1 'polypeptide(L)'
;MKLHQTKDRLDVHVADLSGSVFNDVNLAGATFENVNLSGATLNDVNVSGWRVSNANLAGLKVTKANLAGTEITHCRIQGMTIDGIPVTDLLDAYRAARGGGP
;
A
#
# COMPACT_ATOMS: atom_id res chain seq x y z
N MET A 1 -10.37 -7.75 16.94
CA MET A 1 -11.59 -7.40 16.23
C MET A 1 -11.64 -8.14 14.91
N LYS A 2 -12.74 -8.77 14.62
CA LYS A 2 -12.91 -9.50 13.36
C LYS A 2 -14.14 -8.98 12.63
N LEU A 3 -13.97 -8.63 11.37
CA LEU A 3 -15.06 -8.22 10.50
C LEU A 3 -15.18 -9.24 9.38
N HIS A 4 -16.30 -9.94 9.31
CA HIS A 4 -16.54 -10.96 8.31
C HIS A 4 -17.84 -10.65 7.57
N GLN A 5 -17.77 -10.70 6.24
CA GLN A 5 -18.96 -10.57 5.38
C GLN A 5 -19.82 -9.36 5.75
N THR A 6 -19.15 -8.24 6.03
CA THR A 6 -19.83 -7.00 6.37
C THR A 6 -19.70 -6.00 5.23
N LYS A 7 -20.60 -5.03 5.20
CA LYS A 7 -20.53 -3.90 4.28
C LYS A 7 -20.67 -2.65 5.12
N ASP A 8 -19.54 -2.21 5.67
CA ASP A 8 -19.52 -1.08 6.57
C ASP A 8 -18.56 -0.02 6.05
N ARG A 9 -18.86 1.21 6.40
CA ARG A 9 -17.93 2.31 6.17
C ARG A 9 -17.08 2.44 7.43
N LEU A 10 -15.77 2.26 7.26
CA LEU A 10 -14.83 2.31 8.37
C LEU A 10 -13.93 3.52 8.19
N ASP A 11 -13.88 4.38 9.19
CA ASP A 11 -13.03 5.56 9.21
C ASP A 11 -11.93 5.34 10.25
N VAL A 12 -10.67 5.29 9.78
CA VAL A 12 -9.54 4.92 10.63
C VAL A 12 -8.56 6.10 10.70
N HIS A 13 -8.38 6.65 11.89
CA HIS A 13 -7.47 7.77 12.15
C HIS A 13 -6.59 7.47 13.36
N VAL A 14 -5.32 7.85 13.26
CA VAL A 14 -4.37 7.78 14.38
C VAL A 14 -4.46 6.40 15.05
N ALA A 15 -4.30 5.36 14.27
CA ALA A 15 -4.47 4.00 14.73
C ALA A 15 -3.19 3.20 14.56
N ASP A 16 -3.04 2.19 15.39
CA ASP A 16 -1.97 1.20 15.24
C ASP A 16 -2.62 -0.11 14.78
N LEU A 17 -2.42 -0.42 13.51
CA LEU A 17 -2.91 -1.63 12.85
C LEU A 17 -1.76 -2.54 12.44
N SER A 18 -0.58 -2.35 13.06
CA SER A 18 0.58 -3.16 12.70
C SER A 18 0.29 -4.64 12.87
N GLY A 19 0.74 -5.44 11.91
CA GLY A 19 0.53 -6.87 11.90
C GLY A 19 -0.89 -7.30 11.56
N SER A 20 -1.79 -6.37 11.23
CA SER A 20 -3.16 -6.72 10.86
C SER A 20 -3.20 -7.49 9.54
N VAL A 21 -4.25 -8.28 9.37
CA VAL A 21 -4.45 -9.08 8.16
C VAL A 21 -5.76 -8.67 7.51
N PHE A 22 -5.67 -8.29 6.24
CA PHE A 22 -6.84 -8.03 5.40
C PHE A 22 -6.88 -9.09 4.32
N ASN A 23 -7.92 -9.88 4.30
CA ASN A 23 -8.02 -11.00 3.38
C ASN A 23 -9.41 -11.00 2.73
N ASP A 24 -9.43 -11.01 1.41
CA ASP A 24 -10.68 -11.03 0.64
C ASP A 24 -11.58 -9.85 1.01
N VAL A 25 -11.02 -8.64 0.97
CA VAL A 25 -11.68 -7.42 1.43
C VAL A 25 -11.70 -6.38 0.32
N ASN A 26 -12.77 -5.63 0.23
CA ASN A 26 -12.86 -4.49 -0.67
C ASN A 26 -12.59 -3.20 0.12
N LEU A 27 -11.44 -2.59 -0.16
CA LEU A 27 -11.03 -1.33 0.46
C LEU A 27 -11.03 -0.18 -0.56
N ALA A 28 -11.74 -0.35 -1.67
CA ALA A 28 -11.78 0.69 -2.70
C ALA A 28 -12.29 2.00 -2.11
N GLY A 29 -11.56 3.08 -2.34
CA GLY A 29 -11.93 4.41 -1.85
C GLY A 29 -11.74 4.63 -0.36
N ALA A 30 -11.21 3.65 0.37
CA ALA A 30 -10.95 3.82 1.81
C ALA A 30 -9.84 4.85 2.04
N THR A 31 -9.89 5.51 3.20
CA THR A 31 -8.87 6.48 3.60
C THR A 31 -8.25 6.05 4.93
N PHE A 32 -6.93 5.95 4.95
CA PHE A 32 -6.17 5.72 6.17
C PHE A 32 -5.24 6.90 6.37
N GLU A 33 -5.31 7.52 7.53
CA GLU A 33 -4.54 8.72 7.83
C GLU A 33 -3.90 8.60 9.21
N ASN A 34 -2.60 8.92 9.30
CA ASN A 34 -1.84 8.78 10.54
C ASN A 34 -1.95 7.37 11.12
N VAL A 35 -1.70 6.37 10.30
CA VAL A 35 -1.91 4.97 10.64
C VAL A 35 -0.60 4.21 10.56
N ASN A 36 -0.38 3.28 11.49
CA ASN A 36 0.75 2.36 11.43
C ASN A 36 0.24 1.02 10.90
N LEU A 37 0.65 0.67 9.69
CA LEU A 37 0.34 -0.61 9.04
C LEU A 37 1.59 -1.46 8.86
N SER A 38 2.65 -1.20 9.62
CA SER A 38 3.88 -1.96 9.45
C SER A 38 3.64 -3.44 9.68
N GLY A 39 4.19 -4.28 8.79
CA GLY A 39 4.01 -5.72 8.87
C GLY A 39 2.62 -6.23 8.56
N ALA A 40 1.69 -5.36 8.19
CA ALA A 40 0.34 -5.81 7.83
C ALA A 40 0.37 -6.62 6.52
N THR A 41 -0.62 -7.46 6.35
CA THR A 41 -0.76 -8.29 5.14
C THR A 41 -2.06 -7.96 4.43
N LEU A 42 -1.96 -7.65 3.15
CA LEU A 42 -3.11 -7.48 2.27
C LEU A 42 -3.08 -8.59 1.23
N ASN A 43 -4.09 -9.46 1.26
CA ASN A 43 -4.17 -10.59 0.35
C ASN A 43 -5.56 -10.63 -0.27
N ASP A 44 -5.60 -10.65 -1.60
CA ASP A 44 -6.87 -10.75 -2.31
C ASP A 44 -7.78 -9.57 -1.97
N VAL A 45 -7.24 -8.35 -2.04
CA VAL A 45 -7.90 -7.13 -1.59
C VAL A 45 -8.00 -6.15 -2.76
N ASN A 46 -9.11 -5.44 -2.83
CA ASN A 46 -9.28 -4.36 -3.79
C ASN A 46 -8.95 -3.04 -3.07
N VAL A 47 -7.87 -2.38 -3.50
CA VAL A 47 -7.45 -1.11 -2.92
C VAL A 47 -7.49 0.03 -3.95
N SER A 48 -8.30 -0.10 -4.98
CA SER A 48 -8.42 0.97 -6.00
C SER A 48 -8.90 2.25 -5.34
N GLY A 49 -8.28 3.37 -5.68
CA GLY A 49 -8.65 4.66 -5.11
C GLY A 49 -8.37 4.80 -3.63
N TRP A 50 -7.64 3.88 -3.05
CA TRP A 50 -7.27 3.89 -1.65
C TRP A 50 -6.34 5.06 -1.36
N ARG A 51 -6.60 5.75 -0.26
CA ARG A 51 -5.78 6.87 0.17
C ARG A 51 -5.11 6.55 1.49
N VAL A 52 -3.79 6.61 1.51
CA VAL A 52 -3.01 6.39 2.71
C VAL A 52 -2.02 7.54 2.83
N SER A 53 -2.09 8.27 3.92
CA SER A 53 -1.19 9.38 4.15
C SER A 53 -0.65 9.36 5.57
N ASN A 54 0.59 9.85 5.72
CA ASN A 54 1.25 9.91 7.02
C ASN A 54 1.23 8.56 7.72
N ALA A 55 1.52 7.50 6.98
CA ALA A 55 1.42 6.14 7.49
C ALA A 55 2.77 5.44 7.45
N ASN A 56 2.94 4.48 8.35
CA ASN A 56 4.08 3.58 8.34
C ASN A 56 3.65 2.28 7.69
N LEU A 57 4.20 1.99 6.52
CA LEU A 57 3.91 0.77 5.76
C LEU A 57 5.13 -0.16 5.68
N ALA A 58 6.10 0.02 6.56
CA ALA A 58 7.31 -0.81 6.53
C ALA A 58 6.95 -2.29 6.72
N GLY A 59 7.46 -3.15 5.86
CA GLY A 59 7.19 -4.58 5.94
C GLY A 59 5.81 -4.99 5.50
N LEU A 60 5.01 -4.08 4.96
CA LEU A 60 3.70 -4.41 4.41
C LEU A 60 3.85 -5.39 3.25
N LYS A 61 3.00 -6.41 3.22
CA LYS A 61 2.96 -7.37 2.12
C LYS A 61 1.63 -7.26 1.40
N VAL A 62 1.70 -7.05 0.09
CA VAL A 62 0.51 -6.97 -0.76
C VAL A 62 0.62 -8.04 -1.82
N THR A 63 -0.33 -8.97 -1.85
CA THR A 63 -0.35 -10.03 -2.85
C THR A 63 -1.77 -10.17 -3.41
N LYS A 64 -1.84 -10.49 -4.69
CA LYS A 64 -3.12 -10.77 -5.35
C LYS A 64 -4.13 -9.65 -5.19
N ALA A 65 -3.66 -8.40 -5.13
CA ALA A 65 -4.52 -7.24 -4.95
C ALA A 65 -4.70 -6.49 -6.26
N ASN A 66 -5.83 -5.81 -6.39
CA ASN A 66 -6.04 -4.90 -7.49
C ASN A 66 -5.49 -3.53 -7.08
N LEU A 67 -4.40 -3.13 -7.69
CA LEU A 67 -3.72 -1.86 -7.42
C LEU A 67 -3.91 -0.84 -8.54
N ALA A 68 -4.89 -1.07 -9.41
CA ALA A 68 -5.12 -0.16 -10.53
C ALA A 68 -5.38 1.26 -10.04
N GLY A 69 -4.66 2.22 -10.60
CA GLY A 69 -4.82 3.62 -10.22
C GLY A 69 -4.13 4.04 -8.93
N THR A 70 -3.44 3.12 -8.27
CA THR A 70 -2.71 3.46 -7.04
C THR A 70 -1.52 4.37 -7.36
N GLU A 71 -1.36 5.42 -6.58
CA GLU A 71 -0.23 6.34 -6.71
C GLU A 71 0.60 6.32 -5.43
N ILE A 72 1.91 6.24 -5.58
CA ILE A 72 2.85 6.29 -4.45
C ILE A 72 3.76 7.49 -4.68
N THR A 73 3.62 8.49 -3.84
CA THR A 73 4.37 9.74 -3.98
C THR A 73 4.94 10.17 -2.64
N HIS A 74 6.10 10.81 -2.67
CA HIS A 74 6.74 11.40 -1.49
C HIS A 74 6.91 10.39 -0.36
N CYS A 75 7.26 9.14 -0.71
CA CYS A 75 7.41 8.07 0.24
C CYS A 75 8.87 7.63 0.35
N ARG A 76 9.19 7.08 1.51
CA ARG A 76 10.47 6.41 1.69
C ARG A 76 10.32 4.99 1.13
N ILE A 77 11.07 4.68 0.09
CA ILE A 77 10.91 3.42 -0.65
C ILE A 77 12.11 2.49 -0.53
N GLN A 78 13.04 2.77 0.36
CA GLN A 78 14.19 1.90 0.55
C GLN A 78 13.75 0.51 0.99
N GLY A 79 14.23 -0.50 0.30
CA GLY A 79 13.86 -1.88 0.60
C GLY A 79 12.53 -2.32 0.02
N MET A 80 11.77 -1.43 -0.59
CA MET A 80 10.51 -1.79 -1.24
C MET A 80 10.80 -2.55 -2.53
N THR A 81 10.02 -3.61 -2.78
CA THR A 81 10.14 -4.38 -4.03
C THR A 81 8.77 -4.53 -4.68
N ILE A 82 8.79 -4.67 -5.99
CA ILE A 82 7.62 -5.07 -6.78
C ILE A 82 8.04 -6.30 -7.57
N ASP A 83 7.36 -7.42 -7.34
CA ASP A 83 7.70 -8.72 -7.95
C ASP A 83 9.19 -9.04 -7.75
N GLY A 84 9.68 -8.77 -6.56
CA GLY A 84 11.06 -9.06 -6.18
C GLY A 84 12.10 -8.08 -6.70
N ILE A 85 11.70 -7.07 -7.47
CA ILE A 85 12.63 -6.09 -8.04
C ILE A 85 12.64 -4.84 -7.15
N PRO A 86 13.81 -4.39 -6.70
CA PRO A 86 13.87 -3.16 -5.91
C PRO A 86 13.29 -1.97 -6.68
N VAL A 87 12.39 -1.25 -6.04
CA VAL A 87 11.74 -0.11 -6.68
C VAL A 87 12.75 0.98 -7.04
N THR A 88 13.79 1.16 -6.22
CA THR A 88 14.84 2.11 -6.54
C THR A 88 15.50 1.80 -7.87
N ASP A 89 15.72 0.51 -8.18
CA ASP A 89 16.30 0.10 -9.46
C ASP A 89 15.34 0.38 -10.61
N LEU A 90 14.05 0.15 -10.40
CA LEU A 90 13.04 0.45 -11.42
C LEU A 90 13.01 1.93 -11.75
N LEU A 91 13.08 2.78 -10.73
CA LEU A 91 13.07 4.23 -10.93
C LEU A 91 14.34 4.71 -11.61
N ASP A 92 15.49 4.15 -11.24
CA ASP A 92 16.77 4.49 -11.86
C ASP A 92 16.79 4.11 -13.34
N ALA A 93 16.27 2.93 -13.66
CA ALA A 93 16.18 2.47 -15.05
C ALA A 93 15.26 3.38 -15.87
N TYR A 94 14.14 3.77 -15.28
CA TYR A 94 13.22 4.68 -15.96
C TYR A 94 13.87 6.02 -16.25
N ARG A 95 14.56 6.58 -15.27
CA ARG A 95 15.25 7.88 -15.44
C ARG A 95 16.35 7.80 -16.47
N ALA A 96 17.10 6.70 -16.50
CA ALA A 96 18.14 6.50 -17.49
C ALA A 96 17.54 6.38 -18.89
N ALA A 97 16.44 5.64 -19.04
CA ALA A 97 15.78 5.45 -20.33
C ALA A 97 15.16 6.74 -20.85
N ARG A 98 14.78 7.63 -19.95
CA ARG A 98 14.20 8.94 -20.31
C ARG A 98 15.25 9.93 -20.78
N GLY A 99 16.43 9.46 -21.00
CA GLY A 99 17.45 10.35 -21.51
C GLY A 99 18.34 10.90 -20.45
N GLY A 100 18.22 10.29 -19.31
CA GLY A 100 19.18 10.53 -18.33
C GLY A 100 19.67 11.95 -18.29
N GLY A 101 19.07 12.59 -18.62
CA GLY A 101 19.61 13.72 -18.74
C GLY A 101 20.01 14.02 -19.75
N PRO A 102 20.45 14.46 -20.20
CA PRO A 102 20.82 15.65 -19.71
C PRO A 102 20.10 16.23 -20.05
#